data_e1e6f7a49b359422128a09505d5e1f22
#
_entry.id   e1e6f7a49b359422128a09505d5e1f22
#
_cell.length_a   1.000
_cell.length_b   1.000
_cell.length_c   1.000
_cell.angle_alpha   90.00
_cell.angle_beta   90.00
_cell.angle_gamma   90.00
#
_symmetry.space_group_name_H-M   'P 1'
#
loop_
_entity.id
_entity.type
_entity.pdbx_description
1 polymer ?
#
loop_
_entity_poly.entity_id
_entity_poly.type
_entity_poly.pdbx_seq_one_letter_code
_entity_poly.pdbx_strand_id
1 'polypeptide(L)'
;MVRPDLHLPQAFIAWMAPFLAAFRRRSRDTAAALAVGALLAIGPRTVTNCLRALGLAEHPSFTAFHRVLNRNVWSGLALARTLLGQLVPAFEPSRPFVIIGVDHTLEHRRGRRIEPASHFHDAVRSTAKQKITSRGLRWISAMLLVQVPFAGRIWGLPVLTALTPRRGASTTSGAIGR
;
A
#
# COMPACT_ATOMS: atom_id res chain seq x y z
N MET A 1 15.24 19.85 13.94
CA MET A 1 14.36 18.96 13.16
C MET A 1 13.53 19.88 12.26
N VAL A 2 13.91 20.00 10.99
CA VAL A 2 13.21 20.88 10.04
C VAL A 2 11.91 20.18 9.67
N ARG A 3 10.77 20.74 10.10
CA ARG A 3 9.46 20.31 9.61
C ARG A 3 9.33 20.85 8.18
N PRO A 4 8.98 20.05 7.18
CA PRO A 4 8.57 20.60 5.91
C PRO A 4 7.27 21.35 6.17
N ASP A 5 7.29 22.69 6.02
CA ASP A 5 6.09 23.52 6.14
C ASP A 5 5.21 23.30 4.89
N LEU A 6 4.55 22.15 4.88
CA LEU A 6 3.57 21.82 3.85
C LEU A 6 2.27 22.53 4.20
N HIS A 7 1.97 23.61 3.51
CA HIS A 7 0.66 24.29 3.59
C HIS A 7 -0.43 23.42 2.96
N LEU A 8 -0.91 22.43 3.73
CA LEU A 8 -1.94 21.51 3.29
C LEU A 8 -3.34 22.04 3.66
N PRO A 9 -4.36 21.80 2.80
CA PRO A 9 -5.73 22.14 3.16
C PRO A 9 -6.17 21.44 4.44
N GLN A 10 -6.91 22.15 5.30
CA GLN A 10 -7.34 21.64 6.60
C GLN A 10 -8.15 20.33 6.48
N ALA A 11 -9.00 20.23 5.45
CA ALA A 11 -9.75 19.02 5.16
C ALA A 11 -8.84 17.81 4.87
N PHE A 12 -7.73 18.02 4.15
CA PHE A 12 -6.76 16.96 3.88
C PHE A 12 -6.01 16.54 5.16
N ILE A 13 -5.64 17.49 6.01
CA ILE A 13 -4.99 17.22 7.31
C ILE A 13 -5.92 16.37 8.18
N ALA A 14 -7.20 16.74 8.29
CA ALA A 14 -8.19 15.99 9.04
C ALA A 14 -8.38 14.56 8.48
N TRP A 15 -8.43 14.43 7.16
CA TRP A 15 -8.53 13.12 6.50
C TRP A 15 -7.30 12.25 6.73
N MET A 16 -6.10 12.82 6.74
CA MET A 16 -4.84 12.10 6.95
C MET A 16 -4.59 11.72 8.41
N ALA A 17 -5.15 12.46 9.37
CA ALA A 17 -4.83 12.29 10.80
C ALA A 17 -5.01 10.84 11.33
N PRO A 18 -6.08 10.09 10.99
CA PRO A 18 -6.23 8.70 11.43
C PRO A 18 -5.13 7.76 10.91
N PHE A 19 -4.62 7.99 9.70
CA PHE A 19 -3.52 7.20 9.13
C PHE A 19 -2.22 7.45 9.88
N LEU A 20 -1.96 8.70 10.25
CA LEU A 20 -0.74 9.07 10.96
C LEU A 20 -0.69 8.48 12.38
N ALA A 21 -1.84 8.10 12.96
CA ALA A 21 -1.89 7.39 14.23
C ALA A 21 -1.21 6.02 14.20
N ALA A 22 -1.14 5.37 13.03
CA ALA A 22 -0.43 4.09 12.85
C ALA A 22 1.10 4.22 12.95
N PHE A 23 1.63 5.44 12.88
CA PHE A 23 3.07 5.70 12.95
C PHE A 23 3.48 6.24 14.33
N ARG A 24 4.71 5.92 14.75
CA ARG A 24 5.30 6.50 15.95
C ARG A 24 5.45 8.01 15.77
N ARG A 25 5.28 8.79 16.86
CA ARG A 25 5.32 10.27 16.86
C ARG A 25 6.49 10.84 16.05
N ARG A 26 7.69 10.25 16.18
CA ARG A 26 8.92 10.72 15.48
C ARG A 26 8.89 10.56 13.96
N SER A 27 8.05 9.67 13.43
CA SER A 27 7.99 9.38 12.00
C SER A 27 6.72 9.87 11.33
N ARG A 28 5.79 10.49 12.07
CA ARG A 28 4.52 10.97 11.51
C ARG A 28 4.72 12.01 10.42
N ASP A 29 5.54 13.03 10.70
CA ASP A 29 5.79 14.13 9.76
C ASP A 29 6.46 13.60 8.47
N THR A 30 7.43 12.67 8.63
CA THR A 30 8.12 12.02 7.52
C THR A 30 7.18 11.12 6.70
N ALA A 31 6.30 10.38 7.38
CA ALA A 31 5.29 9.55 6.71
C ALA A 31 4.24 10.39 5.97
N ALA A 32 3.80 11.50 6.58
CA ALA A 32 2.89 12.46 5.95
C ALA A 32 3.51 13.06 4.69
N ALA A 33 4.75 13.51 4.76
CA ALA A 33 5.46 14.06 3.61
C ALA A 33 5.59 13.02 2.48
N LEU A 34 5.94 11.77 2.80
CA LEU A 34 5.99 10.69 1.80
C LEU A 34 4.62 10.42 1.16
N ALA A 35 3.55 10.42 1.96
CA ALA A 35 2.20 10.21 1.44
C ALA A 35 1.79 11.34 0.48
N VAL A 36 2.01 12.61 0.86
CA VAL A 36 1.75 13.76 -0.01
C VAL A 36 2.63 13.71 -1.26
N GLY A 37 3.91 13.44 -1.10
CA GLY A 37 4.84 13.29 -2.22
C GLY A 37 4.42 12.17 -3.18
N ALA A 38 3.90 11.05 -2.67
CA ALA A 38 3.40 9.96 -3.51
C ALA A 38 2.13 10.34 -4.29
N LEU A 39 1.30 11.22 -3.75
CA LEU A 39 0.12 11.75 -4.45
C LEU A 39 0.52 12.74 -5.55
N LEU A 40 1.54 13.56 -5.31
CA LEU A 40 1.98 14.61 -6.23
C LEU A 40 3.01 14.11 -7.26
N ALA A 41 3.71 13.01 -7.00
CA ALA A 41 4.75 12.51 -7.88
C ALA A 41 4.19 12.04 -9.23
N ILE A 42 4.74 12.59 -10.30
CA ILE A 42 4.52 12.14 -11.66
C ILE A 42 5.51 11.00 -11.95
N GLY A 43 5.01 9.84 -12.36
CA GLY A 43 5.84 8.65 -12.63
C GLY A 43 6.07 7.74 -11.40
N PRO A 44 7.23 7.06 -11.30
CA PRO A 44 7.47 6.10 -10.23
C PRO A 44 7.42 6.73 -8.83
N ARG A 45 6.66 6.13 -7.92
CA ARG A 45 6.52 6.60 -6.52
C ARG A 45 7.68 6.13 -5.65
N THR A 46 8.90 6.45 -6.05
CA THR A 46 10.10 6.23 -5.23
C THR A 46 10.23 7.34 -4.18
N VAL A 47 10.92 7.07 -3.08
CA VAL A 47 11.20 8.08 -2.04
C VAL A 47 11.81 9.34 -2.66
N THR A 48 12.81 9.17 -3.53
CA THR A 48 13.49 10.29 -4.20
C THR A 48 12.51 11.13 -5.03
N ASN A 49 11.63 10.49 -5.80
CA ASN A 49 10.69 11.22 -6.64
C ASN A 49 9.59 11.90 -5.80
N CYS A 50 9.15 11.28 -4.72
CA CYS A 50 8.23 11.90 -3.75
C CYS A 50 8.86 13.17 -3.15
N LEU A 51 10.13 13.12 -2.75
CA LEU A 51 10.83 14.27 -2.20
C LEU A 51 11.06 15.37 -3.24
N ARG A 52 11.37 15.03 -4.49
CA ARG A 52 11.45 15.99 -5.58
C ARG A 52 10.12 16.71 -5.81
N ALA A 53 9.01 15.97 -5.82
CA ALA A 53 7.68 16.56 -5.99
C ALA A 53 7.31 17.57 -4.88
N LEU A 54 7.92 17.43 -3.70
CA LEU A 54 7.75 18.34 -2.56
C LEU A 54 8.81 19.44 -2.47
N GLY A 55 9.77 19.52 -3.40
CA GLY A 55 10.91 20.43 -3.28
C GLY A 55 11.91 20.06 -2.19
N LEU A 56 11.89 18.81 -1.69
CA LEU A 56 12.74 18.30 -0.60
C LEU A 56 13.90 17.42 -1.10
N ALA A 57 14.32 17.57 -2.34
CA ALA A 57 15.38 16.74 -2.94
C ALA A 57 16.70 16.79 -2.15
N GLU A 58 17.06 17.98 -1.66
CA GLU A 58 18.28 18.25 -0.91
C GLU A 58 18.07 18.25 0.62
N HIS A 59 17.02 17.60 1.10
CA HIS A 59 16.72 17.60 2.53
C HIS A 59 17.81 16.86 3.33
N PRO A 60 18.39 17.47 4.37
CA PRO A 60 19.56 16.91 5.10
C PRO A 60 19.26 15.56 5.77
N SER A 61 17.99 15.29 6.11
CA SER A 61 17.57 14.04 6.72
C SER A 61 16.98 13.05 5.68
N PHE A 62 17.50 13.02 4.45
CA PHE A 62 17.06 12.14 3.37
C PHE A 62 16.89 10.67 3.81
N THR A 63 17.83 10.15 4.60
CA THR A 63 17.78 8.78 5.12
C THR A 63 16.59 8.51 6.04
N ALA A 64 16.04 9.53 6.70
CA ALA A 64 14.87 9.36 7.58
C ALA A 64 13.62 8.94 6.78
N PHE A 65 13.46 9.45 5.57
CA PHE A 65 12.35 9.07 4.68
C PHE A 65 12.44 7.60 4.25
N HIS A 66 13.63 7.12 3.91
CA HIS A 66 13.84 5.70 3.62
C HIS A 66 13.56 4.80 4.83
N ARG A 67 13.91 5.26 6.05
CA ARG A 67 13.68 4.51 7.28
C ARG A 67 12.20 4.29 7.58
N VAL A 68 11.31 5.20 7.18
CA VAL A 68 9.85 5.00 7.34
C VAL A 68 9.40 3.72 6.65
N LEU A 69 9.95 3.41 5.47
CA LEU A 69 9.54 2.26 4.68
C LEU A 69 10.29 0.96 5.04
N ASN A 70 11.57 1.06 5.46
CA ASN A 70 12.41 -0.13 5.60
C ASN A 70 12.76 -0.51 7.04
N ARG A 71 12.57 0.39 8.03
CA ARG A 71 12.97 0.13 9.43
C ARG A 71 11.89 0.46 10.47
N ASN A 72 11.00 1.40 10.16
CA ASN A 72 9.96 1.78 11.13
C ASN A 72 8.89 0.69 11.21
N VAL A 73 8.50 0.36 12.44
CA VAL A 73 7.42 -0.59 12.68
C VAL A 73 6.09 0.12 12.55
N TRP A 74 5.30 -0.28 11.59
CA TRP A 74 3.91 0.13 11.36
C TRP A 74 3.12 -1.03 10.72
N SER A 75 1.81 -1.00 10.83
CA SER A 75 0.96 -2.08 10.35
C SER A 75 0.21 -1.67 9.08
N GLY A 76 0.49 -2.35 7.97
CA GLY A 76 -0.28 -2.19 6.72
C GLY A 76 -1.75 -2.55 6.91
N LEU A 77 -2.06 -3.55 7.77
CA LEU A 77 -3.44 -3.92 8.09
C LEU A 77 -4.16 -2.82 8.87
N ALA A 78 -3.48 -2.14 9.79
CA ALA A 78 -4.07 -1.00 10.52
C ALA A 78 -4.38 0.15 9.55
N LEU A 79 -3.47 0.46 8.63
CA LEU A 79 -3.71 1.46 7.58
C LEU A 79 -4.86 1.07 6.65
N ALA A 80 -4.94 -0.20 6.25
CA ALA A 80 -6.02 -0.72 5.42
C ALA A 80 -7.39 -0.62 6.12
N ARG A 81 -7.45 -0.93 7.42
CA ARG A 81 -8.68 -0.75 8.23
C ARG A 81 -9.10 0.72 8.31
N THR A 82 -8.15 1.62 8.53
CA THR A 82 -8.41 3.07 8.54
C THR A 82 -8.95 3.53 7.18
N LEU A 83 -8.32 3.08 6.09
CA LEU A 83 -8.75 3.43 4.74
C LEU A 83 -10.17 2.90 4.45
N LEU A 84 -10.43 1.64 4.75
CA LEU A 84 -11.75 1.04 4.54
C LEU A 84 -12.82 1.77 5.37
N GLY A 85 -12.50 2.11 6.64
CA GLY A 85 -13.39 2.86 7.52
C GLY A 85 -13.73 4.27 7.02
N GLN A 86 -12.90 4.86 6.16
CA GLN A 86 -13.19 6.15 5.52
C GLN A 86 -13.89 5.99 4.17
N LEU A 87 -13.54 4.96 3.39
CA LEU A 87 -14.12 4.74 2.06
C LEU A 87 -15.57 4.27 2.13
N VAL A 88 -15.91 3.36 3.05
CA VAL A 88 -17.27 2.82 3.16
C VAL A 88 -18.30 3.94 3.37
N PRO A 89 -18.21 4.82 4.37
CA PRO A 89 -19.20 5.89 4.53
C PRO A 89 -19.16 6.92 3.40
N ALA A 90 -18.03 7.08 2.71
CA ALA A 90 -17.90 8.03 1.60
C ALA A 90 -18.59 7.56 0.31
N PHE A 91 -18.58 6.25 0.04
CA PHE A 91 -19.11 5.70 -1.21
C PHE A 91 -20.37 4.86 -1.05
N GLU A 92 -20.59 4.27 0.12
CA GLU A 92 -21.72 3.35 0.39
C GLU A 92 -22.46 3.69 1.70
N PRO A 93 -22.88 4.96 1.91
CA PRO A 93 -23.40 5.42 3.22
C PRO A 93 -24.73 4.73 3.62
N SER A 94 -25.50 4.24 2.66
CA SER A 94 -26.84 3.71 2.89
C SER A 94 -26.99 2.21 2.61
N ARG A 95 -25.91 1.50 2.26
CA ARG A 95 -26.00 0.07 1.97
C ARG A 95 -25.79 -0.78 3.22
N PRO A 96 -26.61 -1.83 3.40
CA PRO A 96 -26.50 -2.73 4.56
C PRO A 96 -25.35 -3.74 4.43
N PHE A 97 -24.65 -3.78 3.31
CA PHE A 97 -23.53 -4.68 3.03
C PHE A 97 -22.43 -4.00 2.22
N VAL A 98 -21.24 -4.52 2.34
CA VAL A 98 -20.03 -4.06 1.64
C VAL A 98 -19.54 -5.20 0.74
N ILE A 99 -19.23 -4.91 -0.52
CA ILE A 99 -18.71 -5.90 -1.46
C ILE A 99 -17.18 -5.73 -1.55
N ILE A 100 -16.46 -6.79 -1.20
CA ILE A 100 -15.01 -6.85 -1.30
C ILE A 100 -14.63 -7.80 -2.43
N GLY A 101 -13.96 -7.28 -3.45
CA GLY A 101 -13.28 -8.06 -4.47
C GLY A 101 -11.90 -8.48 -3.98
N VAL A 102 -11.51 -9.73 -4.27
CA VAL A 102 -10.17 -10.23 -3.95
C VAL A 102 -9.56 -10.79 -5.23
N ASP A 103 -8.35 -10.33 -5.52
CA ASP A 103 -7.57 -10.81 -6.66
C ASP A 103 -6.15 -11.15 -6.23
N HIS A 104 -5.46 -11.97 -7.01
CA HIS A 104 -4.07 -12.28 -6.76
C HIS A 104 -3.21 -12.10 -8.01
N THR A 105 -2.01 -11.59 -7.81
CA THR A 105 -1.03 -11.34 -8.86
C THR A 105 0.27 -12.09 -8.55
N LEU A 106 0.82 -12.77 -9.55
CA LEU A 106 2.13 -13.41 -9.47
C LEU A 106 3.19 -12.48 -10.05
N GLU A 107 4.05 -11.96 -9.18
CA GLU A 107 5.22 -11.19 -9.57
C GLU A 107 6.41 -12.12 -9.76
N HIS A 108 6.87 -12.31 -11.00
CA HIS A 108 8.00 -13.19 -11.30
C HIS A 108 9.30 -12.69 -10.68
N ARG A 109 9.95 -13.53 -9.89
CA ARG A 109 11.23 -13.21 -9.23
C ARG A 109 12.19 -14.40 -9.36
N ARG A 110 13.42 -14.15 -9.84
CA ARG A 110 14.44 -15.17 -10.08
C ARG A 110 15.54 -15.24 -9.01
N GLY A 111 15.64 -14.25 -8.13
CA GLY A 111 16.69 -14.19 -7.11
C GLY A 111 16.63 -15.34 -6.10
N ARG A 112 17.71 -16.09 -5.92
CA ARG A 112 17.78 -17.25 -5.00
C ARG A 112 17.57 -16.86 -3.53
N ARG A 113 17.97 -15.65 -3.13
CA ARG A 113 17.92 -15.14 -1.75
C ARG A 113 16.60 -14.43 -1.40
N ILE A 114 15.59 -14.48 -2.26
CA ILE A 114 14.28 -13.90 -1.97
C ILE A 114 13.49 -14.95 -1.19
N GLU A 115 13.51 -14.86 0.13
CA GLU A 115 12.94 -15.84 1.07
C GLU A 115 11.45 -16.12 0.84
N PRO A 116 10.58 -15.10 0.61
CA PRO A 116 9.15 -15.34 0.38
C PRO A 116 8.84 -15.91 -1.02
N ALA A 117 9.82 -15.93 -1.94
CA ALA A 117 9.57 -16.41 -3.30
C ALA A 117 9.40 -17.94 -3.31
N SER A 118 8.35 -18.39 -3.99
CA SER A 118 8.03 -19.80 -4.14
C SER A 118 7.52 -20.09 -5.56
N HIS A 119 7.26 -21.35 -5.85
CA HIS A 119 6.60 -21.76 -7.10
C HIS A 119 5.08 -21.70 -6.92
N PHE A 120 4.43 -20.93 -7.78
CA PHE A 120 2.98 -20.77 -7.80
C PHE A 120 2.43 -21.10 -9.17
N HIS A 121 1.17 -21.52 -9.24
CA HIS A 121 0.47 -21.68 -10.50
C HIS A 121 0.42 -20.33 -11.23
N ASP A 122 0.88 -20.32 -12.47
CA ASP A 122 0.92 -19.15 -13.35
C ASP A 122 -0.27 -19.21 -14.29
N ALA A 123 -1.35 -18.54 -13.91
CA ALA A 123 -2.60 -18.56 -14.66
C ALA A 123 -2.46 -17.93 -16.07
N VAL A 124 -1.56 -16.96 -16.22
CA VAL A 124 -1.34 -16.27 -17.51
C VAL A 124 -0.62 -17.15 -18.51
N ARG A 125 0.31 -17.98 -18.04
CA ARG A 125 1.11 -18.87 -18.90
C ARG A 125 0.52 -20.27 -19.04
N SER A 126 -0.41 -20.65 -18.16
CA SER A 126 -1.08 -21.94 -18.20
C SER A 126 -2.17 -21.96 -19.26
N THR A 127 -2.36 -23.14 -19.83
CA THR A 127 -3.47 -23.45 -20.75
C THR A 127 -4.36 -24.53 -20.16
N ALA A 128 -5.51 -24.81 -20.78
CA ALA A 128 -6.38 -25.91 -20.35
C ALA A 128 -5.67 -27.27 -20.35
N LYS A 129 -4.70 -27.45 -21.27
CA LYS A 129 -3.93 -28.70 -21.43
C LYS A 129 -2.65 -28.76 -20.61
N GLN A 130 -2.08 -27.61 -20.22
CA GLN A 130 -0.78 -27.56 -19.54
C GLN A 130 -0.79 -26.56 -18.39
N LYS A 131 -0.60 -27.06 -17.16
CA LYS A 131 -0.41 -26.22 -15.96
C LYS A 131 1.05 -25.85 -15.82
N ILE A 132 1.33 -24.55 -15.87
CA ILE A 132 2.68 -24.00 -15.70
C ILE A 132 2.78 -23.42 -14.29
N THR A 133 3.92 -23.67 -13.64
CA THR A 133 4.29 -23.01 -12.38
C THR A 133 5.46 -22.08 -12.63
N SER A 134 5.41 -20.89 -12.02
CA SER A 134 6.49 -19.91 -12.10
C SER A 134 6.96 -19.53 -10.70
N ARG A 135 8.27 -19.27 -10.57
CA ARG A 135 8.84 -18.81 -9.31
C ARG A 135 8.63 -17.30 -9.17
N GLY A 136 8.10 -16.89 -8.02
CA GLY A 136 7.84 -15.46 -7.77
C GLY A 136 7.26 -15.19 -6.39
N LEU A 137 6.75 -13.97 -6.24
CA LEU A 137 6.00 -13.50 -5.09
C LEU A 137 4.52 -13.45 -5.47
N ARG A 138 3.66 -14.04 -4.66
CA ARG A 138 2.22 -13.97 -4.88
C ARG A 138 1.60 -12.94 -3.95
N TRP A 139 1.05 -11.90 -4.54
CA TRP A 139 0.34 -10.83 -3.86
C TRP A 139 -1.15 -11.08 -3.89
N ILE A 140 -1.84 -10.76 -2.81
CA ILE A 140 -3.29 -10.71 -2.73
C ILE A 140 -3.67 -9.25 -2.53
N SER A 141 -4.59 -8.76 -3.37
CA SER A 141 -5.18 -7.44 -3.26
C SER A 141 -6.65 -7.54 -2.92
N ALA A 142 -7.08 -6.89 -1.84
CA ALA A 142 -8.48 -6.72 -1.50
C ALA A 142 -8.93 -5.32 -1.91
N MET A 143 -10.07 -5.23 -2.57
CA MET A 143 -10.62 -4.01 -3.15
C MET A 143 -12.05 -3.81 -2.69
N LEU A 144 -12.41 -2.60 -2.29
CA LEU A 144 -13.80 -2.19 -2.09
C LEU A 144 -14.42 -1.95 -3.47
N LEU A 145 -15.48 -2.69 -3.80
CA LEU A 145 -16.22 -2.51 -5.05
C LEU A 145 -17.34 -1.50 -4.83
N VAL A 146 -17.22 -0.35 -5.48
CA VAL A 146 -18.17 0.77 -5.31
C VAL A 146 -18.62 1.32 -6.66
N GLN A 147 -19.85 1.82 -6.70
CA GLN A 147 -20.32 2.61 -7.82
C GLN A 147 -19.86 4.06 -7.63
N VAL A 148 -18.94 4.52 -8.47
CA VAL A 148 -18.52 5.91 -8.48
C VAL A 148 -19.50 6.72 -9.34
N PRO A 149 -20.24 7.68 -8.77
CA PRO A 149 -21.37 8.32 -9.44
C PRO A 149 -21.02 8.96 -10.79
N PHE A 150 -19.88 9.66 -10.85
CA PHE A 150 -19.44 10.35 -12.08
C PHE A 150 -18.77 9.42 -13.10
N ALA A 151 -18.43 8.19 -12.73
CA ALA A 151 -17.73 7.25 -13.62
C ALA A 151 -18.67 6.29 -14.35
N GLY A 152 -19.95 6.20 -13.94
CA GLY A 152 -20.95 5.36 -14.59
C GLY A 152 -20.71 3.85 -14.52
N ARG A 153 -19.71 3.41 -13.73
CA ARG A 153 -19.29 2.00 -13.61
C ARG A 153 -18.82 1.66 -12.20
N ILE A 154 -18.77 0.37 -11.89
CA ILE A 154 -18.19 -0.12 -10.64
C ILE A 154 -16.66 0.00 -10.70
N TRP A 155 -16.08 0.54 -9.63
CA TRP A 155 -14.64 0.63 -9.41
C TRP A 155 -14.22 -0.26 -8.27
N GLY A 156 -13.06 -0.91 -8.45
CA GLY A 156 -12.36 -1.59 -7.36
C GLY A 156 -11.36 -0.63 -6.72
N LEU A 157 -11.65 -0.13 -5.53
CA LEU A 157 -10.74 0.72 -4.76
C LEU A 157 -9.82 -0.16 -3.92
N PRO A 158 -8.50 -0.26 -4.21
CA PRO A 158 -7.61 -1.14 -3.46
C PRO A 158 -7.46 -0.63 -2.01
N VAL A 159 -7.73 -1.50 -1.04
CA VAL A 159 -7.64 -1.18 0.39
C VAL A 159 -6.51 -1.92 1.08
N LEU A 160 -6.16 -3.11 0.61
CA LEU A 160 -5.09 -3.92 1.17
C LEU A 160 -4.37 -4.68 0.06
N THR A 161 -3.05 -4.64 0.09
CA THR A 161 -2.21 -5.57 -0.68
C THR A 161 -1.28 -6.29 0.30
N ALA A 162 -1.29 -7.62 0.27
CA ALA A 162 -0.51 -8.46 1.16
C ALA A 162 0.23 -9.55 0.40
N LEU A 163 1.43 -9.87 0.85
CA LEU A 163 2.20 -10.98 0.34
C LEU A 163 1.64 -12.29 0.89
N THR A 164 1.34 -13.24 0.01
CA THR A 164 0.91 -14.58 0.43
C THR A 164 2.10 -15.35 0.98
N PRO A 165 2.01 -15.93 2.19
CA PRO A 165 3.08 -16.72 2.75
C PRO A 165 3.35 -17.95 1.88
N ARG A 166 4.58 -18.44 1.91
CA ARG A 166 4.98 -19.72 1.30
C ARG A 166 4.15 -20.85 1.93
N ARG A 167 3.74 -21.83 1.13
CA ARG A 167 3.04 -23.02 1.61
C ARG A 167 3.92 -23.74 2.64
N GLY A 168 3.44 -23.92 3.86
CA GLY A 168 4.20 -24.50 4.98
C GLY A 168 4.97 -23.49 5.85
N ALA A 169 4.98 -22.22 5.55
CA ALA A 169 5.42 -21.20 6.49
C ALA A 169 4.31 -20.99 7.53
N SER A 170 4.65 -21.18 8.82
CA SER A 170 3.73 -20.81 9.90
C SER A 170 3.39 -19.32 9.77
N THR A 171 2.10 -19.01 9.81
CA THR A 171 1.63 -17.62 9.82
C THR A 171 1.94 -17.03 11.20
N THR A 172 3.21 -16.75 11.46
CA THR A 172 3.55 -15.85 12.54
C THR A 172 3.04 -14.49 12.05
N SER A 173 2.00 -13.99 12.70
CA SER A 173 1.46 -12.64 12.57
C SER A 173 2.59 -11.64 12.89
N GLY A 174 3.48 -11.44 11.92
CA GLY A 174 4.64 -10.59 11.98
C GLY A 174 4.41 -9.42 11.05
N ALA A 175 4.36 -8.24 11.63
CA ALA A 175 4.46 -6.98 10.94
C ALA A 175 5.36 -7.10 9.70
N ILE A 176 4.88 -6.67 8.54
CA ILE A 176 5.72 -6.37 7.39
C ILE A 176 6.59 -5.18 7.81
N GLY A 177 7.80 -5.50 8.29
CA GLY A 177 8.75 -4.53 8.83
C GLY A 177 9.95 -5.23 9.45
N ARG A 178 10.75 -5.93 8.64
CA ARG A 178 12.18 -6.15 8.85
C ARG A 178 12.93 -5.86 7.57
#